data_8e3140612dd374705e464e84034187ff
#
_entry.id   8e3140612dd374705e464e84034187ff
#
_cell.length_a   1.000
_cell.length_b   1.000
_cell.length_c   1.000
_cell.angle_alpha   90.00
_cell.angle_beta   90.00
_cell.angle_gamma   90.00
#
_symmetry.space_group_name_H-M   'P 1'
#
loop_
_entity.id
_entity.type
_entity.pdbx_description
1 polymer ?
#
loop_
_entity_poly.entity_id
_entity_poly.type
_entity_poly.pdbx_seq_one_letter_code
_entity_poly.pdbx_strand_id
1 'polypeptide(L)'
;MSKRKAIKTKIEEIVDYWAEHDDECGLSVDWEEAAERCWRCGCEKNLERCHIVPDSIGGKDEPSNLVLLCKRCHADGPNVDDPEIMWDWIRAYGVPFYDTFWSILGRREYKFIYGHSIYDELKYIVEESANEWNQDTYMEIWKEKFQCAIERTGLHFGQPYLNTATMAGIYRMMLKDVAKDLGVEFPRKEENETRLSWYFE
;
A
#
# COMPACT_ATOMS: atom_id res chain seq x y z
N MET A 1 9.18 7.32 -32.24
CA MET A 1 9.04 7.59 -30.79
C MET A 1 9.80 8.86 -30.48
N SER A 2 9.12 9.93 -30.05
CA SER A 2 9.76 11.16 -29.61
C SER A 2 10.65 10.88 -28.41
N LYS A 3 11.88 11.42 -28.37
CA LYS A 3 12.73 11.32 -27.17
C LYS A 3 12.02 12.06 -26.04
N ARG A 4 11.77 11.38 -24.91
CA ARG A 4 11.27 12.02 -23.69
C ARG A 4 12.20 13.18 -23.33
N LYS A 5 11.62 14.35 -23.12
CA LYS A 5 12.36 15.50 -22.58
C LYS A 5 12.68 15.20 -21.10
N ALA A 6 13.92 15.47 -20.71
CA ALA A 6 14.29 15.36 -19.29
C ALA A 6 13.59 16.49 -18.51
N ILE A 7 13.02 16.15 -17.35
CA ILE A 7 12.48 17.14 -16.41
C ILE A 7 13.63 18.01 -15.90
N LYS A 8 13.45 19.34 -15.95
CA LYS A 8 14.46 20.33 -15.52
C LYS A 8 14.14 20.92 -14.15
N THR A 9 12.86 20.99 -13.80
CA THR A 9 12.41 21.45 -12.47
C THR A 9 13.12 20.66 -11.38
N LYS A 10 13.70 21.34 -10.41
CA LYS A 10 14.44 20.72 -9.31
C LYS A 10 13.49 20.15 -8.24
N ILE A 11 13.99 19.20 -7.45
CA ILE A 11 13.23 18.61 -6.34
C ILE A 11 12.82 19.67 -5.34
N GLU A 12 13.75 20.54 -4.98
CA GLU A 12 13.52 21.64 -4.02
C GLU A 12 12.40 22.57 -4.50
N GLU A 13 12.39 22.91 -5.79
CA GLU A 13 11.34 23.79 -6.37
C GLU A 13 9.95 23.15 -6.30
N ILE A 14 9.87 21.81 -6.39
CA ILE A 14 8.61 21.05 -6.27
C ILE A 14 8.15 21.06 -4.80
N VAL A 15 9.06 20.80 -3.87
CA VAL A 15 8.75 20.77 -2.43
C VAL A 15 8.32 22.14 -1.95
N ASP A 16 9.08 23.18 -2.28
CA ASP A 16 8.78 24.57 -1.89
C ASP A 16 7.40 25.01 -2.42
N TYR A 17 7.11 24.70 -3.68
CA TYR A 17 5.82 25.04 -4.29
C TYR A 17 4.65 24.39 -3.53
N TRP A 18 4.72 23.06 -3.28
CA TRP A 18 3.61 22.35 -2.64
C TRP A 18 3.54 22.58 -1.12
N ALA A 19 4.62 22.94 -0.47
CA ALA A 19 4.61 23.40 0.91
C ALA A 19 3.86 24.73 1.08
N GLU A 20 3.93 25.61 0.06
CA GLU A 20 3.17 26.86 0.02
C GLU A 20 1.70 26.66 -0.42
N HIS A 21 1.37 25.54 -1.04
CA HIS A 21 0.04 25.18 -1.57
C HIS A 21 -0.49 23.88 -0.95
N ASP A 22 -0.22 23.69 0.34
CA ASP A 22 -0.59 22.46 1.09
C ASP A 22 -2.11 22.23 1.10
N ASP A 23 -2.88 23.29 1.18
CA ASP A 23 -4.34 23.27 1.10
C ASP A 23 -4.90 22.79 -0.25
N GLU A 24 -4.15 22.96 -1.33
CA GLU A 24 -4.55 22.48 -2.66
C GLU A 24 -4.27 20.98 -2.82
N CYS A 25 -3.10 20.51 -2.38
CA CYS A 25 -2.74 19.09 -2.53
C CYS A 25 -3.36 18.19 -1.45
N GLY A 26 -3.60 18.70 -0.25
CA GLY A 26 -4.21 17.99 0.87
C GLY A 26 -3.49 16.71 1.26
N LEU A 27 -2.15 16.70 1.18
CA LEU A 27 -1.33 15.55 1.50
C LEU A 27 -0.95 15.51 2.99
N SER A 28 -0.77 14.33 3.53
CA SER A 28 -0.21 14.11 4.88
C SER A 28 1.32 13.94 4.83
N VAL A 29 1.99 14.77 4.05
CA VAL A 29 3.45 14.75 3.91
C VAL A 29 4.06 15.70 4.92
N ASP A 30 5.12 15.26 5.59
CA ASP A 30 5.99 16.18 6.33
C ASP A 30 6.89 16.91 5.31
N TRP A 31 6.68 18.20 5.16
CA TRP A 31 7.39 19.00 4.14
C TRP A 31 8.89 19.11 4.42
N GLU A 32 9.35 18.92 5.66
CA GLU A 32 10.78 18.85 5.99
C GLU A 32 11.43 17.58 5.41
N GLU A 33 10.67 16.48 5.29
CA GLU A 33 11.11 15.20 4.73
C GLU A 33 10.62 14.97 3.29
N ALA A 34 9.85 15.89 2.73
CA ALA A 34 9.19 15.72 1.44
C ALA A 34 10.15 15.48 0.26
N ALA A 35 11.38 15.97 0.34
CA ALA A 35 12.43 15.73 -0.65
C ALA A 35 13.01 14.31 -0.60
N GLU A 36 12.82 13.60 0.51
CA GLU A 36 13.43 12.30 0.77
C GLU A 36 12.43 11.15 0.78
N ARG A 37 11.12 11.44 0.90
CA ARG A 37 10.05 10.44 1.01
C ARG A 37 9.12 10.46 -0.19
N CYS A 38 8.73 9.29 -0.66
CA CYS A 38 7.67 9.15 -1.66
C CYS A 38 6.33 9.64 -1.08
N TRP A 39 5.71 10.61 -1.73
CA TRP A 39 4.48 11.26 -1.24
C TRP A 39 3.26 10.31 -1.15
N ARG A 40 3.33 9.16 -1.81
CA ARG A 40 2.27 8.15 -1.71
C ARG A 40 2.55 7.07 -0.67
N CYS A 41 3.76 6.50 -0.63
CA CYS A 41 4.04 5.31 0.17
C CYS A 41 5.09 5.51 1.28
N GLY A 42 5.65 6.71 1.42
CA GLY A 42 6.66 7.01 2.42
C GLY A 42 8.04 6.37 2.19
N CYS A 43 8.29 5.74 1.04
CA CYS A 43 9.59 5.14 0.73
C CYS A 43 10.69 6.21 0.62
N GLU A 44 11.81 6.01 1.30
CA GLU A 44 12.94 6.95 1.37
C GLU A 44 13.98 6.78 0.26
N LYS A 45 13.73 5.96 -0.75
CA LYS A 45 14.74 5.62 -1.76
C LYS A 45 14.26 5.89 -3.19
N ASN A 46 15.20 6.38 -4.01
CA ASN A 46 15.03 6.48 -5.45
C ASN A 46 13.77 7.25 -5.85
N LEU A 47 13.60 8.46 -5.32
CA LEU A 47 12.53 9.35 -5.72
C LEU A 47 12.74 9.84 -7.16
N GLU A 48 11.66 9.87 -7.89
CA GLU A 48 11.56 10.37 -9.25
C GLU A 48 10.55 11.52 -9.30
N ARG A 49 10.81 12.50 -10.14
CA ARG A 49 9.87 13.57 -10.46
C ARG A 49 8.82 13.00 -11.39
N CYS A 50 7.60 12.91 -10.93
CA CYS A 50 6.46 12.36 -11.65
C CYS A 50 5.52 13.49 -12.06
N HIS A 51 5.16 13.55 -13.33
CA HIS A 51 4.14 14.50 -13.77
C HIS A 51 2.77 14.13 -13.22
N ILE A 52 2.02 15.13 -12.77
CA ILE A 52 0.60 14.99 -12.40
C ILE A 52 -0.22 14.77 -13.67
N VAL A 53 -0.10 15.68 -14.63
CA VAL A 53 -0.59 15.49 -16.01
C VAL A 53 0.62 15.13 -16.88
N PRO A 54 0.66 13.96 -17.54
CA PRO A 54 1.80 13.52 -18.32
C PRO A 54 2.24 14.46 -19.45
N ASP A 55 3.56 14.60 -19.69
CA ASP A 55 4.12 15.36 -20.82
C ASP A 55 3.55 14.90 -22.18
N SER A 56 3.27 13.61 -22.33
CA SER A 56 2.71 13.05 -23.57
C SER A 56 1.34 13.56 -23.96
N ILE A 57 0.59 14.14 -23.03
CA ILE A 57 -0.73 14.71 -23.22
C ILE A 57 -0.79 16.21 -22.87
N GLY A 58 0.38 16.86 -22.80
CA GLY A 58 0.48 18.32 -22.67
C GLY A 58 0.83 18.84 -21.29
N GLY A 59 1.11 17.95 -20.32
CA GLY A 59 1.60 18.34 -19.00
C GLY A 59 2.94 19.05 -19.08
N LYS A 60 3.11 20.10 -18.28
CA LYS A 60 4.28 20.97 -18.31
C LYS A 60 5.33 20.51 -17.30
N ASP A 61 6.59 20.83 -17.58
CA ASP A 61 7.71 20.72 -16.65
C ASP A 61 7.75 21.97 -15.75
N GLU A 62 6.89 22.00 -14.74
CA GLU A 62 6.78 23.10 -13.75
C GLU A 62 6.42 22.50 -12.38
N PRO A 63 6.77 23.16 -11.26
CA PRO A 63 6.55 22.62 -9.92
C PRO A 63 5.12 22.22 -9.63
N SER A 64 4.14 23.02 -10.11
CA SER A 64 2.70 22.78 -9.95
C SER A 64 2.18 21.52 -10.64
N ASN A 65 2.94 20.96 -11.57
CA ASN A 65 2.58 19.73 -12.31
C ASN A 65 3.49 18.52 -11.96
N LEU A 66 4.24 18.60 -10.88
CA LEU A 66 5.19 17.55 -10.47
C LEU A 66 4.99 17.13 -9.03
N VAL A 67 5.17 15.82 -8.76
CA VAL A 67 5.19 15.22 -7.44
C VAL A 67 6.39 14.29 -7.30
N LEU A 68 6.77 13.96 -6.05
CA LEU A 68 7.89 13.07 -5.77
C LEU A 68 7.40 11.67 -5.41
N LEU A 69 7.68 10.72 -6.29
CA LEU A 69 7.28 9.33 -6.12
C LEU A 69 8.51 8.41 -6.22
N CYS A 70 8.51 7.31 -5.46
CA CYS A 70 9.48 6.25 -5.72
C CYS A 70 9.18 5.59 -7.08
N LYS A 71 10.17 4.95 -7.67
CA LYS A 71 10.07 4.29 -8.98
C LYS A 71 8.84 3.38 -9.11
N ARG A 72 8.48 2.69 -8.03
CA ARG A 72 7.33 1.79 -8.01
C ARG A 72 6.00 2.55 -8.07
N CYS A 73 5.83 3.56 -7.22
CA CYS A 73 4.64 4.40 -7.25
C CYS A 73 4.53 5.19 -8.56
N HIS A 74 5.66 5.66 -9.11
CA HIS A 74 5.68 6.33 -10.41
C HIS A 74 5.20 5.41 -11.54
N ALA A 75 5.59 4.13 -11.52
CA ALA A 75 5.13 3.15 -12.51
C ALA A 75 3.65 2.78 -12.38
N ASP A 76 3.09 2.88 -11.17
CA ASP A 76 1.69 2.56 -10.86
C ASP A 76 0.75 3.79 -10.98
N GLY A 77 1.30 5.00 -11.13
CA GLY A 77 0.55 6.26 -11.14
C GLY A 77 -0.41 6.38 -12.32
N PRO A 78 -1.55 7.07 -12.15
CA PRO A 78 -2.47 7.35 -13.24
C PRO A 78 -1.81 8.22 -14.32
N ASN A 79 -2.14 7.97 -15.58
CA ASN A 79 -1.63 8.71 -16.73
C ASN A 79 -2.81 9.31 -17.49
N VAL A 80 -3.46 10.30 -16.89
CA VAL A 80 -4.66 10.97 -17.40
C VAL A 80 -4.48 12.50 -17.42
N ASP A 81 -5.35 13.23 -18.08
CA ASP A 81 -5.31 14.68 -18.21
C ASP A 81 -6.03 15.44 -17.09
N ASP A 82 -6.67 14.70 -16.17
CA ASP A 82 -7.31 15.26 -14.98
C ASP A 82 -6.36 15.17 -13.77
N PRO A 83 -5.82 16.31 -13.28
CA PRO A 83 -4.87 16.33 -12.17
C PRO A 83 -5.48 15.84 -10.86
N GLU A 84 -6.79 15.97 -10.66
CA GLU A 84 -7.43 15.56 -9.41
C GLU A 84 -7.37 14.05 -9.20
N ILE A 85 -7.38 13.26 -10.27
CA ILE A 85 -7.24 11.81 -10.21
C ILE A 85 -5.88 11.39 -9.63
N MET A 86 -4.81 12.13 -9.95
CA MET A 86 -3.49 11.87 -9.35
C MET A 86 -3.52 12.17 -7.85
N TRP A 87 -4.13 13.27 -7.44
CA TRP A 87 -4.25 13.64 -6.03
C TRP A 87 -5.11 12.66 -5.26
N ASP A 88 -6.25 12.25 -5.78
CA ASP A 88 -7.11 11.24 -5.18
C ASP A 88 -6.37 9.91 -4.99
N TRP A 89 -5.60 9.52 -6.00
CA TRP A 89 -4.80 8.30 -5.94
C TRP A 89 -3.68 8.35 -4.90
N ILE A 90 -3.01 9.50 -4.73
CA ILE A 90 -1.99 9.68 -3.68
C ILE A 90 -2.66 9.71 -2.31
N ARG A 91 -3.71 10.53 -2.13
CA ARG A 91 -4.46 10.72 -0.87
C ARG A 91 -5.16 9.44 -0.39
N ALA A 92 -5.58 8.58 -1.32
CA ALA A 92 -6.29 7.33 -0.99
C ALA A 92 -5.56 6.43 0.01
N TYR A 93 -4.27 6.58 0.15
CA TYR A 93 -3.47 5.83 1.14
C TYR A 93 -3.17 6.65 2.38
N GLY A 94 -3.01 7.97 2.27
CA GLY A 94 -2.91 8.93 3.38
C GLY A 94 -1.96 8.51 4.51
N VAL A 95 -0.88 7.77 4.19
CA VAL A 95 -0.04 7.15 5.20
C VAL A 95 1.34 7.77 5.22
N PRO A 96 1.77 8.30 6.39
CA PRO A 96 3.09 8.91 6.54
C PRO A 96 4.21 7.86 6.59
N PHE A 97 3.89 6.57 6.79
CA PHE A 97 4.88 5.53 7.01
C PHE A 97 4.79 4.43 5.95
N TYR A 98 5.94 4.06 5.40
CA TYR A 98 6.10 3.03 4.39
C TYR A 98 5.50 1.66 4.78
N ASP A 99 5.72 1.22 6.00
CA ASP A 99 5.21 -0.04 6.50
C ASP A 99 3.67 -0.08 6.57
N THR A 100 3.06 1.04 6.93
CA THR A 100 1.60 1.18 6.96
C THR A 100 0.99 1.06 5.57
N PHE A 101 1.61 1.68 4.57
CA PHE A 101 1.17 1.57 3.17
C PHE A 101 1.11 0.12 2.69
N TRP A 102 2.17 -0.65 2.92
CA TRP A 102 2.23 -2.06 2.49
C TRP A 102 1.32 -2.96 3.30
N SER A 103 1.12 -2.67 4.58
CA SER A 103 0.14 -3.34 5.42
C SER A 103 -1.29 -3.16 4.89
N ILE A 104 -1.65 -1.95 4.45
CA ILE A 104 -2.96 -1.67 3.86
C ILE A 104 -3.13 -2.44 2.54
N LEU A 105 -2.14 -2.39 1.65
CA LEU A 105 -2.17 -3.12 0.38
C LEU A 105 -2.27 -4.64 0.59
N GLY A 106 -1.49 -5.19 1.52
CA GLY A 106 -1.54 -6.62 1.84
C GLY A 106 -2.90 -7.06 2.36
N ARG A 107 -3.57 -6.24 3.18
CA ARG A 107 -4.94 -6.52 3.67
C ARG A 107 -5.98 -6.44 2.56
N ARG A 108 -5.87 -5.51 1.64
CA ARG A 108 -6.75 -5.41 0.46
C ARG A 108 -6.59 -6.63 -0.43
N GLU A 109 -5.34 -7.01 -0.72
CA GLU A 109 -5.02 -8.20 -1.51
C GLU A 109 -5.54 -9.48 -0.83
N TYR A 110 -5.40 -9.58 0.50
CA TYR A 110 -5.94 -10.68 1.28
C TYR A 110 -7.45 -10.83 1.08
N LYS A 111 -8.19 -9.73 1.27
CA LYS A 111 -9.64 -9.71 1.07
C LYS A 111 -10.03 -10.08 -0.36
N PHE A 112 -9.28 -9.60 -1.34
CA PHE A 112 -9.50 -9.94 -2.75
C PHE A 112 -9.28 -11.43 -3.04
N ILE A 113 -8.21 -12.03 -2.48
CA ILE A 113 -7.89 -13.45 -2.70
C ILE A 113 -8.87 -14.38 -1.98
N TYR A 114 -9.22 -14.06 -0.73
CA TYR A 114 -9.93 -14.99 0.18
C TYR A 114 -11.41 -14.66 0.39
N GLY A 115 -11.88 -13.49 -0.06
CA GLY A 115 -13.28 -13.06 0.07
C GLY A 115 -13.65 -12.46 1.43
N HIS A 116 -12.81 -12.64 2.44
CA HIS A 116 -13.02 -12.15 3.81
C HIS A 116 -11.87 -11.26 4.25
N SER A 117 -12.12 -10.35 5.20
CA SER A 117 -11.03 -9.59 5.81
C SER A 117 -10.23 -10.47 6.79
N ILE A 118 -9.00 -10.08 7.05
CA ILE A 118 -8.16 -10.72 8.09
C ILE A 118 -8.89 -10.69 9.45
N TYR A 119 -9.60 -9.59 9.73
CA TYR A 119 -10.34 -9.41 10.97
C TYR A 119 -11.52 -10.38 11.10
N ASP A 120 -12.27 -10.62 10.02
CA ASP A 120 -13.41 -11.56 10.01
C ASP A 120 -12.94 -12.98 10.29
N GLU A 121 -11.87 -13.42 9.65
CA GLU A 121 -11.31 -14.76 9.87
C GLU A 121 -10.75 -14.93 11.27
N LEU A 122 -10.11 -13.90 11.79
CA LEU A 122 -9.59 -13.92 13.14
C LEU A 122 -10.71 -13.99 14.18
N LYS A 123 -11.75 -13.17 13.98
CA LYS A 123 -12.95 -13.20 14.82
C LYS A 123 -13.55 -14.61 14.84
N TYR A 124 -13.70 -15.24 13.69
CA TYR A 124 -14.15 -16.62 13.58
C TYR A 124 -13.27 -17.58 14.40
N ILE A 125 -11.93 -17.51 14.25
CA ILE A 125 -11.00 -18.40 14.97
C ILE A 125 -11.16 -18.24 16.49
N VAL A 126 -11.32 -17.03 16.98
CA VAL A 126 -11.49 -16.74 18.41
C VAL A 126 -12.82 -17.25 18.92
N GLU A 127 -13.92 -16.99 18.21
CA GLU A 127 -15.27 -17.44 18.59
C GLU A 127 -15.34 -18.98 18.66
N GLU A 128 -14.74 -19.68 17.69
CA GLU A 128 -14.69 -21.15 17.67
C GLU A 128 -13.76 -21.75 18.73
N SER A 129 -12.76 -21.00 19.19
CA SER A 129 -11.82 -21.50 20.20
C SER A 129 -12.41 -21.54 21.62
N ALA A 130 -13.60 -20.97 21.85
CA ALA A 130 -14.22 -20.81 23.15
C ALA A 130 -13.33 -20.13 24.21
N ASN A 131 -12.30 -19.45 23.81
CA ASN A 131 -11.46 -18.65 24.68
C ASN A 131 -12.06 -17.26 24.91
N GLU A 132 -11.91 -16.73 26.13
CA GLU A 132 -12.26 -15.36 26.39
C GLU A 132 -11.33 -14.42 25.61
N TRP A 133 -11.95 -13.49 24.86
CA TRP A 133 -11.22 -12.48 24.10
C TRP A 133 -10.54 -11.49 25.03
N ASN A 134 -9.22 -11.44 25.01
CA ASN A 134 -8.42 -10.43 25.66
C ASN A 134 -7.55 -9.71 24.61
N GLN A 135 -7.78 -8.40 24.44
CA GLN A 135 -7.10 -7.60 23.42
C GLN A 135 -5.58 -7.60 23.57
N ASP A 136 -5.06 -7.57 24.80
CA ASP A 136 -3.61 -7.52 25.04
C ASP A 136 -2.94 -8.84 24.68
N THR A 137 -3.51 -9.96 25.14
CA THR A 137 -3.04 -11.32 24.78
C THR A 137 -3.11 -11.54 23.26
N TYR A 138 -4.15 -11.03 22.61
CA TYR A 138 -4.28 -11.10 21.18
C TYR A 138 -3.17 -10.35 20.44
N MET A 139 -2.83 -9.14 20.87
CA MET A 139 -1.76 -8.35 20.26
C MET A 139 -0.39 -9.00 20.39
N GLU A 140 -0.15 -9.71 21.50
CA GLU A 140 1.09 -10.49 21.69
C GLU A 140 1.15 -11.68 20.75
N ILE A 141 0.10 -12.49 20.68
CA ILE A 141 0.00 -13.62 19.75
C ILE A 141 0.14 -13.14 18.30
N TRP A 142 -0.52 -12.03 17.94
CA TRP A 142 -0.42 -11.43 16.63
C TRP A 142 1.02 -11.09 16.26
N LYS A 143 1.74 -10.39 17.13
CA LYS A 143 3.14 -10.01 16.91
C LYS A 143 4.04 -11.23 16.73
N GLU A 144 3.91 -12.21 17.61
CA GLU A 144 4.69 -13.46 17.54
C GLU A 144 4.44 -14.20 16.23
N LYS A 145 3.18 -14.47 15.90
CA LYS A 145 2.82 -15.22 14.69
C LYS A 145 3.15 -14.47 13.41
N PHE A 146 3.03 -13.14 13.42
CA PHE A 146 3.46 -12.31 12.31
C PHE A 146 4.96 -12.41 12.07
N GLN A 147 5.77 -12.35 13.14
CA GLN A 147 7.21 -12.54 13.05
C GLN A 147 7.58 -13.94 12.52
N CYS A 148 6.98 -14.98 13.05
CA CYS A 148 7.19 -16.36 12.58
C CYS A 148 6.79 -16.54 11.10
N ALA A 149 5.74 -15.84 10.65
CA ALA A 149 5.31 -15.88 9.25
C ALA A 149 6.31 -15.15 8.33
N ILE A 150 6.86 -14.02 8.78
CA ILE A 150 7.89 -13.29 8.04
C ILE A 150 9.15 -14.15 7.87
N GLU A 151 9.60 -14.84 8.91
CA GLU A 151 10.80 -15.70 8.85
C GLU A 151 10.69 -16.83 7.83
N ARG A 152 9.46 -17.23 7.49
CA ARG A 152 9.16 -18.22 6.44
C ARG A 152 8.92 -17.62 5.06
N THR A 153 9.22 -16.32 4.90
CA THR A 153 8.93 -15.59 3.68
C THR A 153 10.20 -15.35 2.89
N GLY A 154 10.16 -15.59 1.58
CA GLY A 154 11.24 -15.27 0.66
C GLY A 154 11.02 -13.93 -0.05
N LEU A 155 12.11 -13.20 -0.31
CA LEU A 155 12.08 -12.07 -1.21
C LEU A 155 12.12 -12.57 -2.67
N HIS A 156 11.31 -11.96 -3.52
CA HIS A 156 11.35 -12.26 -4.95
C HIS A 156 12.70 -11.82 -5.53
N PHE A 157 13.30 -12.66 -6.38
CA PHE A 157 14.59 -12.38 -6.99
C PHE A 157 14.63 -11.00 -7.67
N GLY A 158 15.63 -10.21 -7.32
CA GLY A 158 15.82 -8.86 -7.86
C GLY A 158 14.92 -7.77 -7.26
N GLN A 159 14.07 -8.10 -6.26
CA GLN A 159 13.23 -7.11 -5.57
C GLN A 159 13.60 -7.06 -4.08
N PRO A 160 14.01 -5.89 -3.56
CA PRO A 160 14.41 -5.74 -2.16
C PRO A 160 13.22 -5.51 -1.20
N TYR A 161 11.99 -5.84 -1.62
CA TYR A 161 10.77 -5.59 -0.85
C TYR A 161 9.75 -6.70 -1.04
N LEU A 162 8.87 -6.87 -0.08
CA LEU A 162 7.72 -7.76 -0.17
C LEU A 162 6.66 -7.16 -1.12
N ASN A 163 6.08 -7.99 -1.98
CA ASN A 163 4.93 -7.58 -2.79
C ASN A 163 3.61 -7.80 -2.04
N THR A 164 2.50 -7.27 -2.57
CA THR A 164 1.19 -7.33 -1.93
C THR A 164 0.67 -8.76 -1.73
N ALA A 165 0.91 -9.64 -2.70
CA ALA A 165 0.51 -11.05 -2.60
C ALA A 165 1.30 -11.78 -1.51
N THR A 166 2.60 -11.49 -1.35
CA THR A 166 3.42 -12.02 -0.27
C THR A 166 2.93 -11.53 1.09
N MET A 167 2.59 -10.24 1.21
CA MET A 167 2.00 -9.69 2.43
C MET A 167 0.66 -10.38 2.78
N ALA A 168 -0.20 -10.58 1.80
CA ALA A 168 -1.44 -11.33 1.99
C ALA A 168 -1.16 -12.79 2.43
N GLY A 169 -0.13 -13.42 1.86
CA GLY A 169 0.34 -14.76 2.26
C GLY A 169 0.85 -14.82 3.69
N ILE A 170 1.58 -13.79 4.14
CA ILE A 170 2.04 -13.67 5.54
C ILE A 170 0.84 -13.65 6.48
N TYR A 171 -0.17 -12.82 6.21
CA TYR A 171 -1.38 -12.79 7.01
C TYR A 171 -2.11 -14.14 7.04
N ARG A 172 -2.17 -14.83 5.89
CA ARG A 172 -2.81 -16.16 5.82
C ARG A 172 -2.06 -17.22 6.64
N MET A 173 -0.73 -17.23 6.56
CA MET A 173 0.11 -18.13 7.37
C MET A 173 -0.06 -17.86 8.86
N MET A 174 -0.03 -16.59 9.25
CA MET A 174 -0.23 -16.17 10.63
C MET A 174 -1.57 -16.65 11.18
N LEU A 175 -2.68 -16.43 10.46
CA LEU A 175 -4.01 -16.87 10.89
C LEU A 175 -4.10 -18.40 11.01
N LYS A 176 -3.49 -19.14 10.09
CA LYS A 176 -3.40 -20.61 10.18
C LYS A 176 -2.65 -21.07 11.42
N ASP A 177 -1.56 -20.40 11.77
CA ASP A 177 -0.78 -20.73 12.95
C ASP A 177 -1.58 -20.41 14.23
N VAL A 178 -2.29 -19.29 14.27
CA VAL A 178 -3.20 -18.96 15.39
C VAL A 178 -4.31 -20.02 15.54
N ALA A 179 -4.98 -20.38 14.45
CA ALA A 179 -6.03 -21.39 14.49
C ALA A 179 -5.50 -22.75 14.99
N LYS A 180 -4.33 -23.14 14.51
CA LYS A 180 -3.66 -24.39 14.95
C LYS A 180 -3.35 -24.38 16.45
N ASP A 181 -2.81 -23.28 16.98
CA ASP A 181 -2.46 -23.16 18.39
C ASP A 181 -3.71 -23.16 19.29
N LEU A 182 -4.82 -22.64 18.79
CA LEU A 182 -6.11 -22.63 19.48
C LEU A 182 -6.93 -23.92 19.26
N GLY A 183 -6.44 -24.86 18.45
CA GLY A 183 -7.13 -26.11 18.15
C GLY A 183 -8.38 -25.95 17.28
N VAL A 184 -8.47 -24.84 16.56
CA VAL A 184 -9.60 -24.52 15.67
C VAL A 184 -9.30 -24.97 14.24
N GLU A 185 -10.28 -25.59 13.57
CA GLU A 185 -10.16 -25.88 12.15
C GLU A 185 -10.18 -24.57 11.35
N PHE A 186 -9.10 -24.32 10.62
CA PHE A 186 -8.99 -23.09 9.84
C PHE A 186 -10.00 -23.10 8.68
N PRO A 187 -10.79 -22.03 8.50
CA PRO A 187 -11.82 -22.00 7.47
C PRO A 187 -11.23 -22.24 6.09
N ARG A 188 -11.80 -23.19 5.35
CA ARG A 188 -11.43 -23.42 3.96
C ARG A 188 -11.88 -22.21 3.14
N LYS A 189 -11.13 -21.95 2.09
CA LYS A 189 -11.55 -20.97 1.10
C LYS A 189 -12.87 -21.49 0.49
N GLU A 190 -13.94 -20.72 0.64
CA GLU A 190 -15.14 -20.99 -0.10
C GLU A 190 -14.82 -20.90 -1.60
N GLU A 191 -15.18 -21.90 -2.35
CA GLU A 191 -15.14 -21.84 -3.81
C GLU A 191 -16.22 -20.83 -4.23
N ASN A 192 -15.86 -19.58 -4.32
CA ASN A 192 -16.75 -18.54 -4.80
C ASN A 192 -17.03 -18.76 -6.28
N GLU A 193 -18.18 -19.33 -6.58
CA GLU A 193 -18.71 -19.44 -7.95
C GLU A 193 -18.91 -18.07 -8.61
N THR A 194 -18.79 -16.97 -7.87
CA THR A 194 -19.16 -15.61 -8.31
C THR A 194 -18.07 -14.56 -8.19
N ARG A 195 -16.79 -14.89 -8.44
CA ARG A 195 -15.75 -13.85 -8.55
C ARG A 195 -16.02 -12.82 -9.66
N LEU A 196 -16.85 -13.14 -10.62
CA LEU A 196 -17.25 -12.24 -11.69
C LEU A 196 -18.32 -11.21 -11.24
N SER A 197 -19.08 -11.45 -10.18
CA SER A 197 -20.08 -10.47 -9.71
C SER A 197 -19.45 -9.18 -9.18
N TRP A 198 -18.22 -9.25 -8.65
CA TRP A 198 -17.47 -8.08 -8.16
C TRP A 198 -17.00 -7.13 -9.26
N TYR A 199 -16.99 -7.59 -10.51
CA TYR A 199 -16.68 -6.75 -11.67
C TYR A 199 -17.88 -5.94 -12.18
N PHE A 200 -19.08 -6.24 -11.68
CA PHE A 200 -20.33 -5.66 -12.17
C PHE A 200 -21.13 -4.94 -11.09
N GLU A 201 -20.62 -4.88 -9.84
CA GLU A 201 -21.11 -4.01 -8.76
C GLU A 201 -20.20 -2.79 -8.59
#